data_b6be59b84b0a6101120fa903949f4ca2
#
_entry.id   b6be59b84b0a6101120fa903949f4ca2
#
_cell.length_a   1.000
_cell.length_b   1.000
_cell.length_c   1.000
_cell.angle_alpha   90.00
_cell.angle_beta   90.00
_cell.angle_gamma   90.00
#
_symmetry.space_group_name_H-M   'P 1'
#
loop_
_entity.id
_entity.type
_entity.pdbx_description
1 polymer ?
#
loop_
_entity_poly.entity_id
_entity_poly.type
_entity_poly.pdbx_seq_one_letter_code
_entity_poly.pdbx_strand_id
1 'polypeptide(L)'
;MLNRLTTPDLAGALETVRPRFVVVGGEVTTPAMRARLGRTFGAPVYETYGSHECPLIAAECPWSGTLHACEDAVLVEVLRDGRPVEPGEQGEVVVTNLHAYAMPFIRYRIGDLATRAPSCACGSPFTAIGAVQGRMIDYFPLPDGRLLHPYEIVTRLVWRSQGWIRQYQLVQERRDSVVLYVVAETAPTEEQVAEVTRAVRPVLGDRVRFEVRPVARIPFEATGKLRPSRSLVWSEYDQAGPRPLSA
;
A
#
# COMPACT_ATOMS: atom_id res chain seq x y z
N MET A 1 13.55 0.14 1.16
CA MET A 1 14.45 -0.68 2.03
C MET A 1 14.55 -2.13 1.55
N LEU A 2 13.45 -2.84 1.36
CA LEU A 2 13.44 -4.25 0.92
C LEU A 2 14.19 -4.51 -0.40
N ASN A 3 14.14 -3.60 -1.36
CA ASN A 3 14.89 -3.73 -2.63
C ASN A 3 16.42 -3.72 -2.44
N ARG A 4 16.95 -3.14 -1.36
CA ARG A 4 18.39 -3.14 -1.07
C ARG A 4 18.85 -4.45 -0.43
N LEU A 5 18.03 -5.07 0.41
CA LEU A 5 18.35 -6.35 1.06
C LEU A 5 18.51 -7.51 0.07
N THR A 6 18.03 -7.34 -1.15
CA THR A 6 18.03 -8.37 -2.18
C THR A 6 18.90 -8.01 -3.38
N THR A 7 19.79 -7.00 -3.24
CA THR A 7 20.81 -6.69 -4.26
C THR A 7 21.98 -7.70 -4.19
N PRO A 8 22.66 -7.96 -5.32
CA PRO A 8 23.82 -8.86 -5.34
C PRO A 8 24.90 -8.52 -4.29
N ASP A 9 25.09 -7.22 -4.01
CA ASP A 9 26.11 -6.73 -3.08
C ASP A 9 25.85 -7.16 -1.63
N LEU A 10 24.61 -7.45 -1.25
CA LEU A 10 24.23 -7.90 0.08
C LEU A 10 23.94 -9.41 0.14
N ALA A 11 23.86 -10.08 -1.00
CA ALA A 11 23.53 -11.51 -1.06
C ALA A 11 24.51 -12.35 -0.21
N GLY A 12 25.81 -12.08 -0.31
CA GLY A 12 26.82 -12.78 0.48
C GLY A 12 26.70 -12.53 1.99
N ALA A 13 26.39 -11.30 2.41
CA ALA A 13 26.18 -10.99 3.82
C ALA A 13 24.91 -11.64 4.40
N LEU A 14 23.89 -11.87 3.56
CA LEU A 14 22.64 -12.50 3.96
C LEU A 14 22.70 -14.02 3.98
N GLU A 15 23.72 -14.64 3.34
CA GLU A 15 23.87 -16.10 3.32
C GLU A 15 24.06 -16.73 4.70
N THR A 16 24.54 -15.98 5.67
CA THR A 16 24.70 -16.44 7.06
C THR A 16 23.44 -16.24 7.92
N VAL A 17 22.47 -15.44 7.44
CA VAL A 17 21.25 -15.15 8.18
C VAL A 17 20.22 -16.25 7.92
N ARG A 18 19.81 -16.95 8.97
CA ARG A 18 18.82 -18.05 8.91
C ARG A 18 17.67 -17.76 9.88
N PRO A 19 16.76 -16.82 9.56
CA PRO A 19 15.62 -16.52 10.41
C PRO A 19 14.62 -17.69 10.37
N ARG A 20 13.90 -17.90 11.46
CA ARG A 20 12.78 -18.86 11.49
C ARG A 20 11.59 -18.36 10.68
N PHE A 21 11.42 -17.07 10.59
CA PHE A 21 10.41 -16.38 9.79
C PHE A 21 10.85 -14.94 9.52
N VAL A 22 10.26 -14.31 8.53
CA VAL A 22 10.45 -12.90 8.18
C VAL A 22 9.14 -12.17 8.41
N VAL A 23 9.17 -11.06 9.10
CA VAL A 23 8.00 -10.17 9.27
C VAL A 23 8.21 -8.91 8.44
N VAL A 24 7.19 -8.53 7.68
CA VAL A 24 7.14 -7.32 6.88
C VAL A 24 5.96 -6.45 7.29
N GLY A 25 6.09 -5.14 7.17
CA GLY A 25 5.04 -4.19 7.49
C GLY A 25 5.38 -2.76 7.08
N GLY A 26 4.40 -1.86 7.20
CA GLY A 26 4.56 -0.45 6.88
C GLY A 26 4.38 -0.08 5.41
N GLU A 27 4.39 -1.06 4.51
CA GLU A 27 4.09 -0.92 3.08
C GLU A 27 3.38 -2.19 2.59
N VAL A 28 2.58 -2.06 1.54
CA VAL A 28 1.89 -3.21 0.94
C VAL A 28 2.92 -4.19 0.36
N THR A 29 2.87 -5.44 0.80
CA THR A 29 3.79 -6.50 0.36
C THR A 29 3.20 -7.25 -0.83
N THR A 30 3.83 -7.15 -2.01
CA THR A 30 3.38 -7.91 -3.18
C THR A 30 3.67 -9.40 -3.04
N PRO A 31 2.90 -10.27 -3.74
CA PRO A 31 3.23 -11.69 -3.84
C PRO A 31 4.66 -11.95 -4.30
N ALA A 32 5.17 -11.13 -5.20
CA ALA A 32 6.53 -11.26 -5.69
C ALA A 32 7.60 -10.82 -4.69
N MET A 33 7.36 -9.72 -3.97
CA MET A 33 8.26 -9.31 -2.87
C MET A 33 8.28 -10.41 -1.80
N ARG A 34 7.13 -10.94 -1.43
CA ARG A 34 7.00 -12.07 -0.50
C ARG A 34 7.79 -13.29 -0.99
N ALA A 35 7.59 -13.72 -2.23
CA ALA A 35 8.30 -14.84 -2.81
C ALA A 35 9.83 -14.61 -2.87
N ARG A 36 10.25 -13.39 -3.20
CA ARG A 36 11.66 -13.01 -3.22
C ARG A 36 12.29 -13.09 -1.82
N LEU A 37 11.64 -12.50 -0.82
CA LEU A 37 12.09 -12.57 0.57
C LEU A 37 12.17 -14.02 1.07
N GLY A 38 11.13 -14.81 0.81
CA GLY A 38 11.10 -16.23 1.16
C GLY A 38 12.27 -17.02 0.56
N ARG A 39 12.60 -16.76 -0.72
CA ARG A 39 13.78 -17.38 -1.34
C ARG A 39 15.10 -16.88 -0.76
N THR A 40 15.23 -15.57 -0.53
CA THR A 40 16.45 -14.96 -0.01
C THR A 40 16.80 -15.50 1.38
N PHE A 41 15.80 -15.63 2.25
CA PHE A 41 16.03 -16.04 3.65
C PHE A 41 15.75 -17.53 3.91
N GLY A 42 15.18 -18.26 2.94
CA GLY A 42 14.75 -19.65 3.14
C GLY A 42 13.71 -19.82 4.25
N ALA A 43 12.86 -18.79 4.48
CA ALA A 43 11.95 -18.72 5.61
C ALA A 43 10.57 -18.19 5.19
N PRO A 44 9.48 -18.57 5.88
CA PRO A 44 8.17 -18.03 5.64
C PRO A 44 8.14 -16.52 5.92
N VAL A 45 7.34 -15.78 5.15
CA VAL A 45 7.18 -14.34 5.25
C VAL A 45 5.75 -14.05 5.71
N TYR A 46 5.62 -13.28 6.79
CA TYR A 46 4.34 -12.86 7.37
C TYR A 46 4.23 -11.34 7.33
N GLU A 47 3.01 -10.85 7.18
CA GLU A 47 2.72 -9.42 7.14
C GLU A 47 2.12 -8.94 8.45
N THR A 48 2.49 -7.73 8.86
CA THR A 48 1.85 -7.00 9.96
C THR A 48 1.32 -5.68 9.43
N TYR A 49 0.17 -5.30 9.94
CA TYR A 49 -0.46 -4.02 9.68
C TYR A 49 -0.44 -3.14 10.92
N GLY A 50 -0.04 -1.90 10.76
CA GLY A 50 0.02 -0.93 11.84
C GLY A 50 0.21 0.50 11.35
N SER A 51 0.05 1.44 12.26
CA SER A 51 0.30 2.87 12.06
C SER A 51 1.12 3.44 13.22
N HIS A 52 1.50 4.72 13.15
CA HIS A 52 2.18 5.36 14.28
C HIS A 52 1.28 5.46 15.52
N GLU A 53 -0.02 5.66 15.32
CA GLU A 53 -1.03 5.77 16.36
C GLU A 53 -1.35 4.42 17.03
N CYS A 54 -1.23 3.36 16.23
CA CYS A 54 -1.44 1.97 16.62
C CYS A 54 -0.37 1.10 15.98
N PRO A 55 0.79 0.88 16.63
CA PRO A 55 1.96 0.23 16.02
C PRO A 55 1.70 -1.18 15.50
N LEU A 56 0.77 -1.91 16.11
CA LEU A 56 0.33 -3.23 15.67
C LEU A 56 -1.19 -3.30 15.71
N ILE A 57 -1.82 -3.24 14.55
CA ILE A 57 -3.27 -3.33 14.39
C ILE A 57 -3.68 -4.76 14.10
N ALA A 58 -2.96 -5.43 13.21
CA ALA A 58 -3.23 -6.81 12.83
C ALA A 58 -1.95 -7.55 12.41
N ALA A 59 -1.98 -8.87 12.54
CA ALA A 59 -0.92 -9.76 12.15
C ALA A 59 -1.45 -10.91 11.27
N GLU A 60 -0.65 -11.34 10.31
CA GLU A 60 -1.02 -12.38 9.36
C GLU A 60 -1.13 -13.74 10.04
N CYS A 61 -2.23 -14.42 9.78
CA CYS A 61 -2.45 -15.80 10.16
C CYS A 61 -1.55 -16.74 9.34
N PRO A 62 -0.72 -17.57 9.98
CA PRO A 62 0.19 -18.47 9.27
C PRO A 62 -0.52 -19.57 8.47
N TRP A 63 -1.80 -19.82 8.74
CA TRP A 63 -2.57 -20.88 8.07
C TRP A 63 -3.38 -20.38 6.87
N SER A 64 -3.82 -19.12 6.88
CA SER A 64 -4.76 -18.60 5.86
C SER A 64 -4.23 -17.39 5.09
N GLY A 65 -3.21 -16.71 5.61
CA GLY A 65 -2.76 -15.42 5.07
C GLY A 65 -3.69 -14.24 5.36
N THR A 66 -4.78 -14.46 6.12
CA THR A 66 -5.69 -13.41 6.58
C THR A 66 -5.05 -12.68 7.76
N LEU A 67 -5.21 -11.36 7.84
CA LEU A 67 -4.78 -10.60 9.01
C LEU A 67 -5.80 -10.74 10.14
N HIS A 68 -5.35 -11.07 11.34
CA HIS A 68 -6.15 -11.01 12.55
C HIS A 68 -5.86 -9.73 13.33
N ALA A 69 -6.90 -8.99 13.71
CA ALA A 69 -6.77 -7.83 14.58
C ALA A 69 -6.19 -8.23 15.94
N CYS A 70 -5.28 -7.42 16.47
CA CYS A 70 -4.71 -7.61 17.80
C CYS A 70 -5.64 -7.01 18.85
N GLU A 71 -6.81 -7.65 19.07
CA GLU A 71 -7.91 -7.07 19.88
C GLU A 71 -7.63 -6.97 21.38
N ASP A 72 -6.53 -7.53 21.85
CA ASP A 72 -5.97 -7.29 23.17
C ASP A 72 -5.34 -5.88 23.30
N ALA A 73 -4.98 -5.24 22.18
CA ALA A 73 -4.35 -3.94 22.13
C ALA A 73 -5.15 -2.88 21.35
N VAL A 74 -5.99 -3.29 20.41
CA VAL A 74 -6.70 -2.37 19.53
C VAL A 74 -8.07 -2.91 19.15
N LEU A 75 -9.12 -2.08 19.24
CA LEU A 75 -10.41 -2.37 18.63
C LEU A 75 -10.36 -1.88 17.19
N VAL A 76 -10.68 -2.75 16.24
CA VAL A 76 -10.68 -2.47 14.80
C VAL A 76 -12.09 -2.54 14.24
N GLU A 77 -12.51 -1.49 13.56
CA GLU A 77 -13.77 -1.42 12.83
C GLU A 77 -13.46 -1.19 11.35
N VAL A 78 -14.15 -1.88 10.45
CA VAL A 78 -14.12 -1.62 9.00
C VAL A 78 -15.48 -1.04 8.62
N LEU A 79 -15.52 0.26 8.29
CA LEU A 79 -16.75 1.02 8.17
C LEU A 79 -16.95 1.60 6.78
N ARG A 80 -18.21 1.68 6.33
CA ARG A 80 -18.67 2.48 5.20
C ARG A 80 -19.81 3.36 5.66
N ASP A 81 -19.70 4.68 5.47
CA ASP A 81 -20.69 5.65 5.94
C ASP A 81 -21.01 5.53 7.45
N GLY A 82 -19.98 5.23 8.25
CA GLY A 82 -20.08 5.09 9.71
C GLY A 82 -20.69 3.77 10.19
N ARG A 83 -21.03 2.83 9.30
CA ARG A 83 -21.62 1.53 9.62
C ARG A 83 -20.63 0.40 9.30
N PRO A 84 -20.58 -0.66 10.12
CA PRO A 84 -19.79 -1.84 9.80
C PRO A 84 -20.18 -2.42 8.43
N VAL A 85 -19.17 -2.80 7.65
CA VAL A 85 -19.37 -3.49 6.38
C VAL A 85 -19.55 -4.99 6.58
N GLU A 86 -20.21 -5.65 5.63
CA GLU A 86 -20.35 -7.11 5.64
C GLU A 86 -19.02 -7.81 5.25
N PRO A 87 -18.84 -9.08 5.64
CA PRO A 87 -17.69 -9.86 5.19
C PRO A 87 -17.59 -9.89 3.67
N GLY A 88 -16.39 -9.63 3.14
CA GLY A 88 -16.11 -9.48 1.71
C GLY A 88 -16.22 -8.05 1.21
N GLU A 89 -16.81 -7.14 1.97
CA GLU A 89 -16.92 -5.73 1.60
C GLU A 89 -15.72 -4.91 2.07
N GLN A 90 -15.46 -3.85 1.35
CA GLN A 90 -14.42 -2.86 1.64
C GLN A 90 -14.99 -1.70 2.45
N GLY A 91 -14.21 -1.22 3.41
CA GLY A 91 -14.51 -0.03 4.19
C GLY A 91 -13.27 0.65 4.70
N GLU A 92 -13.45 1.80 5.33
CA GLU A 92 -12.40 2.55 6.01
C GLU A 92 -12.05 1.86 7.33
N VAL A 93 -10.74 1.80 7.60
CA VAL A 93 -10.24 1.28 8.87
C VAL A 93 -10.30 2.36 9.93
N VAL A 94 -11.05 2.04 11.00
CA VAL A 94 -11.19 2.88 12.19
C VAL A 94 -10.68 2.10 13.39
N VAL A 95 -9.82 2.71 14.21
CA VAL A 95 -9.19 2.04 15.34
C VAL A 95 -9.40 2.77 16.66
N THR A 96 -9.49 2.00 17.74
CA THR A 96 -9.38 2.50 19.10
C THR A 96 -8.19 1.82 19.76
N ASN A 97 -7.18 2.63 20.13
CA ASN A 97 -6.00 2.13 20.85
C ASN A 97 -6.34 1.97 22.33
N LEU A 98 -6.28 0.74 22.84
CA LEU A 98 -6.69 0.42 24.22
C LEU A 98 -5.64 0.76 25.26
N HIS A 99 -4.42 1.13 24.86
CA HIS A 99 -3.27 1.39 25.75
C HIS A 99 -2.70 2.82 25.67
N ALA A 100 -3.19 3.64 24.76
CA ALA A 100 -2.70 5.01 24.56
C ALA A 100 -3.35 6.02 25.53
N TYR A 101 -3.15 5.87 26.84
CA TYR A 101 -3.82 6.69 27.83
C TYR A 101 -3.38 8.15 27.85
N ALA A 102 -2.14 8.45 27.48
CA ALA A 102 -1.62 9.83 27.46
C ALA A 102 -2.18 10.66 26.30
N MET A 103 -2.47 10.00 25.16
CA MET A 103 -3.11 10.58 23.99
C MET A 103 -4.04 9.52 23.39
N PRO A 104 -5.28 9.43 23.88
CA PRO A 104 -6.19 8.37 23.48
C PRO A 104 -6.66 8.55 22.04
N PHE A 105 -6.49 7.50 21.23
CA PHE A 105 -7.05 7.39 19.88
C PHE A 105 -8.31 6.54 19.98
N ILE A 106 -9.48 7.19 20.01
CA ILE A 106 -10.78 6.54 20.13
C ILE A 106 -11.50 6.73 18.80
N ARG A 107 -11.88 5.61 18.14
CA ARG A 107 -12.51 5.58 16.82
C ARG A 107 -11.77 6.48 15.81
N TYR A 108 -10.44 6.37 15.83
CA TYR A 108 -9.55 7.15 14.98
C TYR A 108 -9.56 6.60 13.55
N ARG A 109 -9.86 7.46 12.60
CA ARG A 109 -9.86 7.14 11.16
C ARG A 109 -8.42 7.21 10.66
N ILE A 110 -7.80 6.06 10.40
CA ILE A 110 -6.40 5.98 9.96
C ILE A 110 -6.25 6.51 8.52
N GLY A 111 -7.34 6.45 7.74
CA GLY A 111 -7.35 6.81 6.32
C GLY A 111 -6.94 5.66 5.40
N ASP A 112 -6.88 4.43 5.92
CA ASP A 112 -6.65 3.23 5.12
C ASP A 112 -7.97 2.55 4.79
N LEU A 113 -8.01 1.86 3.63
CA LEU A 113 -9.09 0.97 3.25
C LEU A 113 -8.68 -0.48 3.45
N ALA A 114 -9.60 -1.27 3.97
CA ALA A 114 -9.42 -2.72 4.07
C ALA A 114 -10.71 -3.45 3.71
N THR A 115 -10.58 -4.72 3.34
CA THR A 115 -11.72 -5.60 3.19
C THR A 115 -11.96 -6.31 4.52
N ARG A 116 -13.20 -6.30 5.04
CA ARG A 116 -13.57 -7.18 6.14
C ARG A 116 -13.54 -8.62 5.66
N ALA A 117 -12.69 -9.44 6.24
CA ALA A 117 -12.67 -10.86 5.88
C ALA A 117 -13.78 -11.64 6.62
N PRO A 118 -14.26 -12.75 6.08
CA PRO A 118 -15.05 -13.70 6.85
C PRO A 118 -14.22 -14.30 7.99
N SER A 119 -14.86 -15.03 8.89
CA SER A 119 -14.15 -15.75 9.95
C SER A 119 -13.05 -16.63 9.37
N CYS A 120 -11.88 -16.63 10.00
CA CYS A 120 -10.76 -17.43 9.55
C CYS A 120 -10.93 -18.91 9.90
N ALA A 121 -10.56 -19.79 8.98
CA ALA A 121 -10.58 -21.24 9.19
C ALA A 121 -9.65 -21.74 10.31
N CYS A 122 -8.73 -20.88 10.81
CA CYS A 122 -7.86 -21.23 11.94
C CYS A 122 -8.59 -21.30 13.29
N GLY A 123 -9.88 -20.87 13.33
CA GLY A 123 -10.70 -20.86 14.55
C GLY A 123 -10.44 -19.69 15.49
N SER A 124 -9.57 -18.73 15.13
CA SER A 124 -9.38 -17.52 15.94
C SER A 124 -10.67 -16.72 16.02
N PRO A 125 -11.08 -16.25 17.21
CA PRO A 125 -12.26 -15.41 17.38
C PRO A 125 -12.01 -13.95 16.98
N PHE A 126 -10.77 -13.55 16.78
CA PHE A 126 -10.39 -12.18 16.47
C PHE A 126 -10.89 -11.74 15.10
N THR A 127 -11.26 -10.48 14.98
CA THR A 127 -11.70 -9.88 13.72
C THR A 127 -10.69 -10.14 12.61
N ALA A 128 -11.20 -10.70 11.53
CA ALA A 128 -10.40 -11.00 10.35
C ALA A 128 -10.46 -9.82 9.36
N ILE A 129 -9.28 -9.35 8.97
CA ILE A 129 -9.08 -8.28 7.98
C ILE A 129 -8.47 -8.94 6.75
N GLY A 130 -9.05 -8.68 5.59
CA GLY A 130 -8.51 -9.12 4.31
C GLY A 130 -7.37 -8.19 3.84
N ALA A 131 -7.33 -7.94 2.54
CA ALA A 131 -6.31 -7.05 1.99
C ALA A 131 -6.47 -5.63 2.55
N VAL A 132 -5.38 -5.09 3.11
CA VAL A 132 -5.24 -3.66 3.38
C VAL A 132 -4.74 -3.00 2.10
N GLN A 133 -5.51 -2.05 1.58
CA GLN A 133 -5.26 -1.48 0.25
C GLN A 133 -4.54 -0.13 0.30
N GLY A 134 -4.08 0.29 1.48
CA GLY A 134 -3.41 1.57 1.69
C GLY A 134 -4.38 2.74 1.86
N ARG A 135 -3.88 3.97 1.76
CA ARG A 135 -4.63 5.17 2.13
C ARG A 135 -5.66 5.57 1.09
N MET A 136 -6.85 5.96 1.54
CA MET A 136 -7.92 6.53 0.70
C MET A 136 -7.45 7.72 -0.15
N ILE A 137 -6.52 8.53 0.39
CA ILE A 137 -5.98 9.74 -0.27
C ILE A 137 -5.16 9.40 -1.53
N ASP A 138 -4.77 8.16 -1.71
CA ASP A 138 -3.89 7.74 -2.80
C ASP A 138 -4.64 7.14 -4.00
N TYR A 139 -5.97 6.98 -3.93
CA TYR A 139 -6.75 6.47 -5.05
C TYR A 139 -6.84 7.50 -6.19
N PHE A 140 -6.78 7.00 -7.42
CA PHE A 140 -6.95 7.77 -8.63
C PHE A 140 -8.39 7.62 -9.16
N PRO A 141 -9.26 8.62 -8.98
CA PRO A 141 -10.59 8.60 -9.59
C PRO A 141 -10.45 8.72 -11.12
N LEU A 142 -10.86 7.68 -11.86
CA LEU A 142 -10.78 7.62 -13.31
C LEU A 142 -12.02 8.18 -13.99
N PRO A 143 -11.94 8.52 -15.32
CA PRO A 143 -13.08 9.04 -16.07
C PRO A 143 -14.27 8.10 -16.20
N ASP A 144 -14.04 6.79 -16.03
CA ASP A 144 -15.07 5.75 -16.08
C ASP A 144 -15.75 5.49 -14.72
N GLY A 145 -15.43 6.30 -13.70
CA GLY A 145 -15.96 6.19 -12.34
C GLY A 145 -15.24 5.20 -11.45
N ARG A 146 -14.28 4.41 -11.95
CA ARG A 146 -13.46 3.55 -11.12
C ARG A 146 -12.53 4.36 -10.23
N LEU A 147 -12.30 3.84 -9.03
CA LEU A 147 -11.21 4.27 -8.16
C LEU A 147 -10.04 3.27 -8.34
N LEU A 148 -8.96 3.75 -8.95
CA LEU A 148 -7.78 2.93 -9.19
C LEU A 148 -6.78 3.14 -8.06
N HIS A 149 -6.37 2.06 -7.40
CA HIS A 149 -5.26 2.13 -6.47
C HIS A 149 -3.94 2.25 -7.26
N PRO A 150 -3.10 3.30 -7.02
CA PRO A 150 -1.87 3.54 -7.78
C PRO A 150 -0.92 2.35 -7.78
N TYR A 151 -1.01 1.51 -6.76
CA TYR A 151 -0.21 0.30 -6.63
C TYR A 151 -0.43 -0.71 -7.78
N GLU A 152 -1.61 -0.73 -8.39
CA GLU A 152 -1.86 -1.54 -9.58
C GLU A 152 -1.01 -1.09 -10.77
N ILE A 153 -0.71 0.22 -10.83
CA ILE A 153 0.24 0.77 -11.80
C ILE A 153 1.67 0.40 -11.39
N VAL A 154 2.02 0.65 -10.12
CA VAL A 154 3.37 0.42 -9.57
C VAL A 154 3.82 -1.03 -9.75
N THR A 155 2.95 -2.00 -9.48
CA THR A 155 3.29 -3.42 -9.67
C THR A 155 3.67 -3.74 -11.10
N ARG A 156 3.04 -3.11 -12.08
CA ARG A 156 3.34 -3.30 -13.49
C ARG A 156 4.62 -2.58 -13.92
N LEU A 157 4.92 -1.43 -13.29
CA LEU A 157 6.14 -0.67 -13.53
C LEU A 157 7.38 -1.39 -12.99
N VAL A 158 7.34 -1.80 -11.72
CA VAL A 158 8.49 -2.43 -11.03
C VAL A 158 8.98 -3.69 -11.75
N TRP A 159 8.07 -4.44 -12.39
CA TRP A 159 8.43 -5.66 -13.11
C TRP A 159 9.06 -5.41 -14.48
N ARG A 160 8.79 -4.26 -15.10
CA ARG A 160 9.20 -3.99 -16.48
C ARG A 160 10.30 -2.95 -16.61
N SER A 161 10.46 -2.09 -15.61
CA SER A 161 11.50 -1.05 -15.59
C SER A 161 12.80 -1.49 -14.95
N GLN A 162 13.17 -2.76 -15.10
CA GLN A 162 14.36 -3.33 -14.47
C GLN A 162 15.61 -2.50 -14.80
N GLY A 163 16.12 -1.81 -13.79
CA GLY A 163 17.45 -1.24 -13.77
C GLY A 163 17.57 0.24 -14.17
N TRP A 164 16.66 0.84 -14.93
CA TRP A 164 16.84 2.23 -15.38
C TRP A 164 16.11 3.26 -14.49
N ILE A 165 15.01 2.89 -13.80
CA ILE A 165 14.33 3.78 -12.85
C ILE A 165 14.96 3.63 -11.46
N ARG A 166 15.60 4.69 -10.97
CA ARG A 166 16.14 4.75 -9.60
C ARG A 166 15.10 5.19 -8.59
N GLN A 167 14.27 6.15 -8.97
CA GLN A 167 13.20 6.70 -8.15
C GLN A 167 12.03 7.07 -9.02
N TYR A 168 10.82 6.93 -8.51
CA TYR A 168 9.61 7.33 -9.24
C TYR A 168 8.58 7.96 -8.32
N GLN A 169 7.69 8.74 -8.93
CA GLN A 169 6.45 9.21 -8.32
C GLN A 169 5.34 9.23 -9.36
N LEU A 170 4.22 8.60 -9.06
CA LEU A 170 2.99 8.69 -9.85
C LEU A 170 2.17 9.88 -9.38
N VAL A 171 1.81 10.75 -10.30
CA VAL A 171 0.94 11.90 -10.01
C VAL A 171 -0.26 11.88 -10.95
N GLN A 172 -1.46 11.77 -10.40
CA GLN A 172 -2.66 12.06 -11.14
C GLN A 172 -2.90 13.57 -11.13
N GLU A 173 -2.68 14.22 -12.27
CA GLU A 173 -2.87 15.66 -12.42
C GLU A 173 -4.33 16.03 -12.69
N ARG A 174 -5.05 15.17 -13.43
CA ARG A 174 -6.48 15.25 -13.74
C ARG A 174 -7.07 13.85 -13.82
N ARG A 175 -8.39 13.73 -13.79
CA ARG A 175 -9.07 12.42 -13.89
C ARG A 175 -8.63 11.62 -15.12
N ASP A 176 -8.32 12.31 -16.20
CA ASP A 176 -7.88 11.75 -17.49
C ASP A 176 -6.36 11.84 -17.73
N SER A 177 -5.56 12.21 -16.71
CA SER A 177 -4.12 12.41 -16.88
C SER A 177 -3.33 11.92 -15.68
N VAL A 178 -2.43 10.97 -15.93
CA VAL A 178 -1.48 10.43 -14.95
C VAL A 178 -0.07 10.60 -15.49
N VAL A 179 0.81 11.16 -14.67
CA VAL A 179 2.24 11.37 -14.98
C VAL A 179 3.09 10.50 -14.08
N LEU A 180 4.01 9.76 -14.68
CA LEU A 180 5.08 9.05 -14.00
C LEU A 180 6.34 9.90 -14.02
N TYR A 181 6.66 10.56 -12.92
CA TYR A 181 7.95 11.22 -12.75
C TYR A 181 9.01 10.16 -12.43
N VAL A 182 10.15 10.21 -13.11
CA VAL A 182 11.23 9.24 -12.93
C VAL A 182 12.56 9.92 -12.74
N VAL A 183 13.35 9.42 -11.79
CA VAL A 183 14.80 9.72 -11.69
C VAL A 183 15.52 8.52 -12.26
N ALA A 184 16.34 8.75 -13.26
CA ALA A 184 17.13 7.75 -13.96
C ALA A 184 18.58 8.23 -14.11
N GLU A 185 19.53 7.32 -14.34
CA GLU A 185 20.93 7.69 -14.58
C GLU A 185 21.12 8.41 -15.92
N THR A 186 20.39 7.91 -16.91
CA THR A 186 20.36 8.47 -18.29
C THR A 186 18.91 8.73 -18.67
N ALA A 187 18.70 9.65 -19.59
CA ALA A 187 17.35 9.89 -20.12
C ALA A 187 16.76 8.56 -20.66
N PRO A 188 15.51 8.25 -20.31
CA PRO A 188 14.88 7.02 -20.79
C PRO A 188 14.76 7.04 -22.32
N THR A 189 14.97 5.88 -22.93
CA THR A 189 14.79 5.72 -24.39
C THR A 189 13.30 5.66 -24.73
N GLU A 190 12.97 5.94 -25.99
CA GLU A 190 11.58 5.82 -26.49
C GLU A 190 11.02 4.40 -26.28
N GLU A 191 11.85 3.38 -26.43
CA GLU A 191 11.46 1.97 -26.23
C GLU A 191 11.10 1.71 -24.76
N GLN A 192 11.92 2.20 -23.81
CA GLN A 192 11.65 2.09 -22.38
C GLN A 192 10.35 2.79 -21.99
N VAL A 193 10.10 3.99 -22.51
CA VAL A 193 8.86 4.72 -22.29
C VAL A 193 7.67 3.97 -22.89
N ALA A 194 7.81 3.44 -24.10
CA ALA A 194 6.76 2.66 -24.76
C ALA A 194 6.43 1.37 -24.01
N GLU A 195 7.44 0.67 -23.49
CA GLU A 195 7.25 -0.55 -22.68
C GLU A 195 6.46 -0.26 -21.39
N VAL A 196 6.85 0.76 -20.65
CA VAL A 196 6.17 1.20 -19.43
C VAL A 196 4.73 1.61 -19.75
N THR A 197 4.52 2.40 -20.80
CA THR A 197 3.18 2.84 -21.22
C THR A 197 2.29 1.65 -21.58
N ARG A 198 2.82 0.69 -22.32
CA ARG A 198 2.10 -0.54 -22.68
C ARG A 198 1.72 -1.37 -21.47
N ALA A 199 2.62 -1.44 -20.48
CA ALA A 199 2.39 -2.21 -19.24
C ALA A 199 1.26 -1.64 -18.38
N VAL A 200 1.09 -0.31 -18.34
CA VAL A 200 0.07 0.34 -17.50
C VAL A 200 -1.27 0.53 -18.20
N ARG A 201 -1.31 0.47 -19.52
CA ARG A 201 -2.52 0.69 -20.32
C ARG A 201 -3.73 -0.17 -19.90
N PRO A 202 -3.57 -1.49 -19.60
CA PRO A 202 -4.70 -2.33 -19.20
C PRO A 202 -5.40 -1.89 -17.90
N VAL A 203 -4.71 -1.18 -17.00
CA VAL A 203 -5.30 -0.68 -15.75
C VAL A 203 -5.84 0.73 -15.89
N LEU A 204 -5.14 1.60 -16.61
CA LEU A 204 -5.57 2.98 -16.83
C LEU A 204 -6.73 3.10 -17.83
N GLY A 205 -6.78 2.20 -18.83
CA GLY A 205 -7.71 2.30 -19.94
C GLY A 205 -7.31 3.39 -20.95
N ASP A 206 -8.02 3.43 -22.08
CA ASP A 206 -7.67 4.31 -23.22
C ASP A 206 -8.05 5.78 -23.02
N ARG A 207 -8.95 6.06 -22.06
CA ARG A 207 -9.41 7.41 -21.75
C ARG A 207 -8.44 8.21 -20.89
N VAL A 208 -7.40 7.55 -20.33
CA VAL A 208 -6.42 8.20 -19.46
C VAL A 208 -5.11 8.41 -20.23
N ARG A 209 -4.69 9.65 -20.34
CA ARG A 209 -3.37 10.02 -20.84
C ARG A 209 -2.33 9.59 -19.80
N PHE A 210 -1.33 8.84 -20.23
CA PHE A 210 -0.19 8.46 -19.42
C PHE A 210 1.08 9.05 -20.02
N GLU A 211 1.88 9.72 -19.18
CA GLU A 211 3.13 10.36 -19.59
C GLU A 211 4.25 9.94 -18.65
N VAL A 212 5.44 9.65 -19.20
CA VAL A 212 6.67 9.46 -18.43
C VAL A 212 7.49 10.73 -18.52
N ARG A 213 7.82 11.33 -17.37
CA ARG A 213 8.54 12.59 -17.30
C ARG A 213 9.84 12.44 -16.48
N PRO A 214 11.00 12.47 -17.14
CA PRO A 214 12.28 12.47 -16.44
C PRO A 214 12.47 13.74 -15.62
N VAL A 215 12.99 13.59 -14.39
CA VAL A 215 13.30 14.69 -13.48
C VAL A 215 14.64 14.44 -12.79
N ALA A 216 15.33 15.52 -12.42
CA ALA A 216 16.63 15.41 -11.74
C ALA A 216 16.48 14.83 -10.31
N ARG A 217 15.38 15.12 -9.65
CA ARG A 217 15.07 14.61 -8.29
C ARG A 217 13.57 14.61 -8.03
N ILE A 218 13.16 13.72 -7.14
CA ILE A 218 11.82 13.74 -6.52
C ILE A 218 12.00 14.15 -5.06
N PRO A 219 11.39 15.25 -4.60
CA PRO A 219 11.56 15.71 -3.24
C PRO A 219 10.91 14.75 -2.23
N PHE A 220 11.53 14.63 -1.07
CA PHE A 220 10.91 14.00 0.09
C PHE A 220 9.88 14.95 0.72
N GLU A 221 8.84 14.41 1.34
CA GLU A 221 7.94 15.19 2.18
C GLU A 221 8.66 15.78 3.41
N ALA A 222 8.04 16.73 4.09
CA ALA A 222 8.58 17.31 5.33
C ALA A 222 8.84 16.26 6.42
N THR A 223 8.16 15.12 6.36
CA THR A 223 8.34 13.94 7.22
C THR A 223 9.57 13.10 6.87
N GLY A 224 10.32 13.45 5.82
CA GLY A 224 11.44 12.66 5.31
C GLY A 224 11.04 11.41 4.53
N LYS A 225 9.76 11.18 4.28
CA LYS A 225 9.25 10.04 3.49
C LYS A 225 9.12 10.40 2.02
N LEU A 226 9.41 9.45 1.15
CA LEU A 226 9.04 9.54 -0.26
C LEU A 226 7.58 9.10 -0.41
N ARG A 227 6.78 9.95 -1.06
CA ARG A 227 5.40 9.59 -1.44
C ARG A 227 5.40 9.05 -2.86
N PRO A 228 5.23 7.74 -3.07
CA PRO A 228 5.35 7.12 -4.39
C PRO A 228 4.17 7.42 -5.31
N SER A 229 3.03 7.84 -4.75
CA SER A 229 1.85 8.24 -5.52
C SER A 229 1.15 9.44 -4.92
N ARG A 230 0.49 10.24 -5.77
CA ARG A 230 -0.26 11.42 -5.37
C ARG A 230 -1.38 11.69 -6.38
N SER A 231 -2.61 11.91 -5.91
CA SER A 231 -3.69 12.49 -6.74
C SER A 231 -3.83 13.99 -6.43
N LEU A 232 -3.91 14.81 -7.47
CA LEU A 232 -4.29 16.23 -7.39
C LEU A 232 -5.77 16.43 -7.71
N VAL A 233 -6.48 15.33 -7.99
CA VAL A 233 -7.91 15.33 -8.27
C VAL A 233 -8.65 15.10 -6.98
N TRP A 234 -9.48 16.05 -6.60
CA TRP A 234 -10.39 15.89 -5.47
C TRP A 234 -11.42 14.80 -5.78
N SER A 235 -11.47 13.79 -4.94
CA SER A 235 -12.54 12.79 -4.97
C SER A 235 -13.66 13.20 -4.03
N GLU A 236 -14.85 12.64 -4.21
CA GLU A 236 -15.96 12.83 -3.27
C GLU A 236 -15.59 12.33 -1.86
N TYR A 237 -14.61 11.43 -1.76
CA TYR A 237 -14.02 10.96 -0.51
C TYR A 237 -13.12 12.01 0.18
N ASP A 238 -12.52 12.95 -0.56
CA ASP A 238 -11.74 14.06 0.01
C ASP A 238 -12.64 15.13 0.66
N GLN A 239 -13.91 15.18 0.29
CA GLN A 239 -14.91 16.05 0.94
C GLN A 239 -15.31 15.52 2.31
N ALA A 240 -15.01 14.27 2.60
CA ALA A 240 -15.08 13.67 3.93
C ALA A 240 -13.80 13.94 4.75
N GLY A 241 -13.23 15.13 4.68
CA GLY A 241 -12.34 15.63 5.73
C GLY A 241 -12.99 15.37 7.10
N PRO A 242 -12.25 15.37 8.21
CA PRO A 242 -12.78 14.96 9.51
C PRO A 242 -14.05 15.73 9.81
N ARG A 243 -15.20 15.17 9.44
CA ARG A 243 -16.47 15.66 9.94
C ARG A 243 -16.43 15.42 11.43
N PRO A 244 -16.59 16.47 12.27
CA PRO A 244 -16.74 16.23 13.68
C PRO A 244 -17.90 15.24 13.83
N LEU A 245 -17.65 14.16 14.55
CA LEU A 245 -18.67 13.21 14.94
C LEU A 245 -19.74 14.04 15.65
N SER A 246 -20.91 14.18 15.01
CA SER A 246 -22.07 14.75 15.69
C SER A 246 -22.31 13.91 16.95
N ALA A 247 -22.31 14.59 18.09
CA ALA A 247 -22.57 14.05 19.40
C ALA A 247 -23.90 13.27 19.45
#